data_5915f6400f320c18b6fb6102b19affbe
#
_entry.id   5915f6400f320c18b6fb6102b19affbe
#
_cell.length_a   1.000
_cell.length_b   1.000
_cell.length_c   1.000
_cell.angle_alpha   90.00
_cell.angle_beta   90.00
_cell.angle_gamma   90.00
#
_symmetry.space_group_name_H-M   'P 1'
#
loop_
_entity.id
_entity.type
_entity.pdbx_description
1 polymer ?
#
loop_
_entity_poly.entity_id
_entity_poly.type
_entity_poly.pdbx_seq_one_letter_code
_entity_poly.pdbx_strand_id
1 'polypeptide(L)'
;MQYPVRMKKGGGNVGGELIIRGGRPLYGTVRIPAAKNSILPLLAAALLCQGQVTFEDVPALTDVENSLALLKGVGCGVSSRAGRVRICPPRRAAPVLPEDPARAMRSSVFYLAPLLHRAGSVTMPLPGGCRIGARPIDIHLDGLAAMGARVEMGAGGLTLKAPPEGLRGVDWRMRLPSVGATET
;
A
#
# COMPACT_ATOMS: atom_id res chain seq x y z
N MET A 1 18.19 30.10 14.95
CA MET A 1 18.10 29.83 13.50
C MET A 1 16.63 29.91 13.11
N GLN A 2 16.23 30.87 12.26
CA GLN A 2 14.83 31.04 11.85
C GLN A 2 14.66 30.40 10.49
N TYR A 3 13.74 29.42 10.40
CA TYR A 3 13.33 28.82 9.13
C TYR A 3 11.95 29.38 8.74
N PRO A 4 11.82 30.15 7.66
CA PRO A 4 10.55 30.71 7.21
C PRO A 4 9.69 29.64 6.51
N VAL A 5 8.41 29.51 6.87
CA VAL A 5 7.42 28.63 6.18
C VAL A 5 6.31 29.46 5.56
N ARG A 6 6.16 29.41 4.26
CA ARG A 6 5.06 30.04 3.52
C ARG A 6 4.25 28.96 2.79
N MET A 7 3.00 28.75 3.18
CA MET A 7 2.07 27.95 2.38
C MET A 7 1.31 28.83 1.39
N LYS A 8 1.42 28.57 0.09
CA LYS A 8 0.45 29.05 -0.89
C LYS A 8 -0.59 27.95 -1.12
N LYS A 9 -1.86 28.24 -0.81
CA LYS A 9 -3.00 27.45 -1.30
C LYS A 9 -3.16 27.74 -2.80
N GLY A 10 -2.95 26.74 -3.63
CA GLY A 10 -3.23 26.78 -5.06
C GLY A 10 -3.27 25.37 -5.58
N GLY A 11 -4.44 24.95 -6.14
CA GLY A 11 -4.59 23.67 -6.81
C GLY A 11 -3.70 23.63 -8.06
N GLY A 12 -2.95 22.57 -8.21
CA GLY A 12 -2.03 22.32 -9.32
C GLY A 12 -0.65 21.97 -8.80
N ASN A 13 -0.04 20.97 -9.40
CA ASN A 13 1.27 20.42 -9.07
C ASN A 13 2.38 21.45 -9.39
N VAL A 14 2.57 22.43 -8.51
CA VAL A 14 3.65 23.42 -8.58
C VAL A 14 4.49 23.23 -7.33
N GLY A 15 5.78 22.98 -7.50
CA GLY A 15 6.75 22.93 -6.41
C GLY A 15 6.62 24.17 -5.52
N GLY A 16 5.89 24.05 -4.41
CA GLY A 16 5.66 25.10 -3.44
C GLY A 16 6.82 25.13 -2.45
N GLU A 17 7.40 26.30 -2.24
CA GLU A 17 8.35 26.54 -1.17
C GLU A 17 7.61 26.58 0.17
N LEU A 18 8.04 25.75 1.13
CA LEU A 18 7.55 25.76 2.49
C LEU A 18 8.50 26.58 3.37
N ILE A 19 8.07 27.76 3.80
CA ILE A 19 8.85 28.66 4.65
C ILE A 19 8.34 28.58 6.09
N ILE A 20 9.13 28.04 7.04
CA ILE A 20 8.77 27.92 8.47
C ILE A 20 9.52 28.98 9.29
N ARG A 21 8.79 29.83 10.00
CA ARG A 21 9.35 30.76 11.00
C ARG A 21 9.03 30.22 12.39
N GLY A 22 10.02 29.68 13.08
CA GLY A 22 9.93 29.23 14.47
C GLY A 22 10.13 30.37 15.48
N GLY A 23 10.35 30.00 16.75
CA GLY A 23 10.70 30.93 17.83
C GLY A 23 9.52 31.45 18.65
N ARG A 24 8.29 30.94 18.40
CA ARG A 24 7.12 31.23 19.25
C ARG A 24 6.60 29.92 19.85
N PRO A 25 6.32 29.88 21.18
CA PRO A 25 5.61 28.76 21.78
C PRO A 25 4.25 28.56 21.11
N LEU A 26 3.87 27.31 20.85
CA LEU A 26 2.57 26.96 20.32
C LEU A 26 1.68 26.46 21.45
N TYR A 27 0.45 27.00 21.52
CA TYR A 27 -0.58 26.59 22.48
C TYR A 27 -1.85 26.24 21.71
N GLY A 28 -2.51 25.14 22.09
CA GLY A 28 -3.78 24.74 21.51
C GLY A 28 -3.91 23.23 21.41
N THR A 29 -5.07 22.79 20.89
CA THR A 29 -5.40 21.39 20.66
C THR A 29 -5.39 21.12 19.14
N VAL A 30 -4.70 20.08 18.70
CA VAL A 30 -4.68 19.62 17.32
C VAL A 30 -5.24 18.21 17.24
N ARG A 31 -6.26 18.01 16.40
CA ARG A 31 -6.71 16.66 16.04
C ARG A 31 -5.73 16.07 15.03
N ILE A 32 -5.08 14.99 15.42
CA ILE A 32 -4.18 14.26 14.52
C ILE A 32 -5.01 13.48 13.50
N PRO A 33 -4.79 13.64 12.18
CA PRO A 33 -5.48 12.87 11.16
C PRO A 33 -5.01 11.40 11.16
N ALA A 34 -5.80 10.53 10.52
CA ALA A 34 -5.42 9.14 10.32
C ALA A 34 -4.10 9.01 9.53
N ALA A 35 -3.28 8.02 9.90
CA ALA A 35 -1.95 7.84 9.32
C ALA A 35 -2.00 7.13 7.97
N LYS A 36 -1.29 7.69 6.97
CA LYS A 36 -1.10 7.06 5.65
C LYS A 36 -0.56 5.64 5.77
N ASN A 37 0.47 5.46 6.60
CA ASN A 37 1.18 4.19 6.68
C ASN A 37 0.36 3.07 7.35
N SER A 38 -0.66 3.39 8.13
CA SER A 38 -1.56 2.38 8.69
C SER A 38 -2.70 2.03 7.74
N ILE A 39 -3.26 3.01 7.01
CA ILE A 39 -4.42 2.73 6.16
C ILE A 39 -4.06 1.89 4.94
N LEU A 40 -2.87 2.04 4.35
CA LEU A 40 -2.50 1.34 3.12
C LEU A 40 -2.41 -0.18 3.29
N PRO A 41 -1.73 -0.75 4.31
CA PRO A 41 -1.76 -2.19 4.56
C PRO A 41 -3.17 -2.68 4.96
N LEU A 42 -3.94 -1.89 5.71
CA LEU A 42 -5.32 -2.24 6.06
C LEU A 42 -6.25 -2.34 4.84
N LEU A 43 -6.09 -1.44 3.85
CA LEU A 43 -6.84 -1.53 2.59
C LEU A 43 -6.50 -2.81 1.81
N ALA A 44 -5.23 -3.20 1.76
CA ALA A 44 -4.81 -4.46 1.14
C ALA A 44 -5.34 -5.68 1.93
N ALA A 45 -5.26 -5.65 3.26
CA ALA A 45 -5.76 -6.70 4.14
C ALA A 45 -7.29 -6.91 4.03
N ALA A 46 -8.06 -5.90 3.59
CA ALA A 46 -9.48 -6.06 3.31
C ALA A 46 -9.77 -7.20 2.31
N LEU A 47 -8.83 -7.51 1.40
CA LEU A 47 -8.94 -8.66 0.48
C LEU A 47 -9.02 -10.01 1.21
N LEU A 48 -8.51 -10.12 2.43
CA LEU A 48 -8.56 -11.37 3.22
C LEU A 48 -9.92 -11.58 3.88
N CYS A 49 -10.75 -10.55 3.98
CA CYS A 49 -12.06 -10.63 4.62
C CYS A 49 -13.08 -11.34 3.72
N GLN A 50 -14.00 -12.10 4.34
CA GLN A 50 -15.08 -12.78 3.61
C GLN A 50 -16.27 -11.86 3.29
N GLY A 51 -16.46 -10.79 4.06
CA GLY A 51 -17.56 -9.85 3.94
C GLY A 51 -17.12 -8.42 3.69
N GLN A 52 -18.09 -7.52 3.67
CA GLN A 52 -17.85 -6.09 3.53
C GLN A 52 -17.04 -5.54 4.70
N VAL A 53 -16.03 -4.76 4.41
CA VAL A 53 -15.22 -3.99 5.37
C VAL A 53 -15.50 -2.50 5.21
N THR A 54 -15.58 -1.78 6.32
CA THR A 54 -15.74 -0.33 6.32
C THR A 54 -14.61 0.32 7.11
N PHE A 55 -13.95 1.29 6.51
CA PHE A 55 -12.96 2.14 7.15
C PHE A 55 -13.53 3.54 7.34
N GLU A 56 -13.32 4.10 8.52
CA GLU A 56 -13.71 5.46 8.89
C GLU A 56 -12.47 6.36 8.95
N ASP A 57 -12.66 7.66 8.82
CA ASP A 57 -11.60 8.67 8.89
C ASP A 57 -10.44 8.43 7.91
N VAL A 58 -10.72 7.84 6.74
CA VAL A 58 -9.71 7.58 5.71
C VAL A 58 -9.21 8.90 5.14
N PRO A 59 -7.87 9.16 5.18
CA PRO A 59 -7.33 10.43 4.69
C PRO A 59 -7.42 10.53 3.16
N ALA A 60 -7.69 11.74 2.66
CA ALA A 60 -7.70 12.04 1.24
C ALA A 60 -6.26 12.18 0.72
N LEU A 61 -5.67 11.09 0.27
CA LEU A 61 -4.29 10.99 -0.22
C LEU A 61 -4.25 10.27 -1.56
N THR A 62 -3.35 10.66 -2.44
CA THR A 62 -3.14 10.01 -3.75
C THR A 62 -2.81 8.52 -3.61
N ASP A 63 -2.03 8.12 -2.60
CA ASP A 63 -1.74 6.70 -2.36
C ASP A 63 -2.99 5.91 -1.96
N VAL A 64 -3.94 6.53 -1.23
CA VAL A 64 -5.23 5.91 -0.92
C VAL A 64 -6.05 5.75 -2.20
N GLU A 65 -6.11 6.77 -3.05
CA GLU A 65 -6.82 6.71 -4.34
C GLU A 65 -6.26 5.59 -5.23
N ASN A 66 -4.93 5.50 -5.35
CA ASN A 66 -4.25 4.42 -6.07
C ASN A 66 -4.58 3.04 -5.45
N SER A 67 -4.59 2.94 -4.13
CA SER A 67 -4.95 1.71 -3.41
C SER A 67 -6.39 1.28 -3.70
N LEU A 68 -7.33 2.23 -3.73
CA LEU A 68 -8.73 1.95 -4.11
C LEU A 68 -8.86 1.56 -5.59
N ALA A 69 -8.03 2.13 -6.47
CA ALA A 69 -7.97 1.74 -7.87
C ALA A 69 -7.43 0.30 -8.03
N LEU A 70 -6.41 -0.10 -7.27
CA LEU A 70 -5.93 -1.49 -7.23
C LEU A 70 -7.04 -2.44 -6.78
N LEU A 71 -7.75 -2.13 -5.70
CA LEU A 71 -8.85 -2.94 -5.19
C LEU A 71 -9.97 -3.12 -6.22
N LYS A 72 -10.37 -2.04 -6.91
CA LYS A 72 -11.35 -2.11 -8.01
C LYS A 72 -10.84 -2.99 -9.15
N GLY A 73 -9.57 -2.83 -9.53
CA GLY A 73 -8.97 -3.59 -10.64
C GLY A 73 -8.88 -5.09 -10.37
N VAL A 74 -8.74 -5.52 -9.11
CA VAL A 74 -8.78 -6.94 -8.75
C VAL A 74 -10.20 -7.46 -8.46
N GLY A 75 -11.22 -6.64 -8.69
CA GLY A 75 -12.64 -7.04 -8.65
C GLY A 75 -13.38 -6.72 -7.36
N CYS A 76 -12.81 -5.91 -6.45
CA CYS A 76 -13.54 -5.46 -5.27
C CYS A 76 -14.63 -4.44 -5.63
N GLY A 77 -15.80 -4.56 -5.00
CA GLY A 77 -16.74 -3.47 -4.89
C GLY A 77 -16.16 -2.39 -3.95
N VAL A 78 -15.97 -1.16 -4.44
CA VAL A 78 -15.40 -0.07 -3.64
C VAL A 78 -16.27 1.16 -3.71
N SER A 79 -16.66 1.71 -2.56
CA SER A 79 -17.29 3.02 -2.46
C SER A 79 -16.53 3.89 -1.46
N SER A 80 -16.34 5.17 -1.79
CA SER A 80 -15.68 6.15 -0.95
C SER A 80 -16.50 7.44 -0.89
N ARG A 81 -16.81 7.91 0.33
CA ARG A 81 -17.54 9.16 0.53
C ARG A 81 -17.17 9.77 1.89
N ALA A 82 -16.78 11.03 1.89
CA ALA A 82 -16.53 11.82 3.10
C ALA A 82 -15.64 11.12 4.14
N GLY A 83 -14.50 10.57 3.72
CA GLY A 83 -13.57 9.87 4.61
C GLY A 83 -14.00 8.46 5.04
N ARG A 84 -15.15 7.97 4.55
CA ARG A 84 -15.60 6.59 4.75
C ARG A 84 -15.36 5.79 3.49
N VAL A 85 -14.69 4.65 3.61
CA VAL A 85 -14.42 3.71 2.52
C VAL A 85 -15.04 2.36 2.85
N ARG A 86 -15.83 1.82 1.92
CA ARG A 86 -16.39 0.47 2.00
C ARG A 86 -15.79 -0.40 0.91
N ILE A 87 -15.37 -1.60 1.27
CA ILE A 87 -14.75 -2.57 0.37
C ILE A 87 -15.52 -3.88 0.50
N CYS A 88 -15.97 -4.40 -0.63
CA CYS A 88 -16.57 -5.73 -0.74
C CYS A 88 -15.62 -6.60 -1.56
N PRO A 89 -14.83 -7.49 -0.92
CA PRO A 89 -13.92 -8.37 -1.64
C PRO A 89 -14.67 -9.34 -2.55
N PRO A 90 -14.16 -9.67 -3.75
CA PRO A 90 -14.77 -10.69 -4.61
C PRO A 90 -14.51 -12.08 -4.03
N ARG A 91 -15.33 -13.05 -4.41
CA ARG A 91 -15.07 -14.47 -4.09
C ARG A 91 -13.73 -14.93 -4.68
N ARG A 92 -13.42 -14.50 -5.89
CA ARG A 92 -12.16 -14.76 -6.60
C ARG A 92 -11.63 -13.43 -7.13
N ALA A 93 -10.46 -13.06 -6.70
CA ALA A 93 -9.79 -11.84 -7.17
C ALA A 93 -9.09 -12.06 -8.51
N ALA A 94 -8.97 -11.01 -9.33
CA ALA A 94 -8.10 -11.04 -10.49
C ALA A 94 -6.63 -11.11 -10.04
N PRO A 95 -5.80 -11.97 -10.68
CA PRO A 95 -4.41 -12.17 -10.26
C PRO A 95 -3.45 -11.08 -10.78
N VAL A 96 -3.94 -10.10 -11.53
CA VAL A 96 -3.10 -9.06 -12.15
C VAL A 96 -3.47 -7.71 -11.57
N LEU A 97 -2.50 -7.03 -11.00
CA LEU A 97 -2.67 -5.65 -10.52
C LEU A 97 -2.66 -4.66 -11.69
N PRO A 98 -3.56 -3.65 -11.69
CA PRO A 98 -3.52 -2.55 -12.64
C PRO A 98 -2.17 -1.84 -12.65
N GLU A 99 -1.61 -1.60 -13.84
CA GLU A 99 -0.23 -1.15 -14.00
C GLU A 99 0.01 0.24 -13.41
N ASP A 100 -0.79 1.25 -13.82
CA ASP A 100 -0.56 2.64 -13.43
C ASP A 100 -0.60 2.84 -11.89
N PRO A 101 -1.66 2.44 -11.16
CA PRO A 101 -1.67 2.62 -9.71
C PRO A 101 -0.64 1.74 -9.00
N ALA A 102 -0.28 0.56 -9.54
CA ALA A 102 0.74 -0.29 -8.94
C ALA A 102 2.14 0.33 -9.07
N ARG A 103 2.45 0.99 -10.20
CA ARG A 103 3.72 1.72 -10.39
C ARG A 103 3.77 3.02 -9.60
N ALA A 104 2.63 3.67 -9.40
CA ALA A 104 2.56 4.98 -8.75
C ALA A 104 2.89 4.94 -7.25
N MET A 105 2.76 3.78 -6.59
CA MET A 105 3.01 3.65 -5.16
C MET A 105 3.82 2.40 -4.81
N ARG A 106 4.77 2.55 -3.86
CA ARG A 106 5.53 1.42 -3.35
C ARG A 106 4.69 0.43 -2.55
N SER A 107 3.69 0.92 -1.84
CA SER A 107 2.77 0.13 -1.02
C SER A 107 1.91 -0.87 -1.81
N SER A 108 1.99 -0.88 -3.15
CA SER A 108 1.44 -1.94 -3.98
C SER A 108 1.95 -3.34 -3.61
N VAL A 109 3.13 -3.43 -2.99
CA VAL A 109 3.69 -4.69 -2.47
C VAL A 109 2.79 -5.36 -1.41
N PHE A 110 2.01 -4.60 -0.65
CA PHE A 110 1.08 -5.14 0.34
C PHE A 110 -0.03 -6.01 -0.26
N TYR A 111 -0.26 -5.91 -1.56
CA TYR A 111 -1.25 -6.72 -2.27
C TYR A 111 -0.77 -8.13 -2.60
N LEU A 112 0.54 -8.43 -2.46
CA LEU A 112 1.12 -9.72 -2.84
C LEU A 112 0.51 -10.87 -2.01
N ALA A 113 0.61 -10.82 -0.69
CA ALA A 113 0.10 -11.91 0.16
C ALA A 113 -1.43 -12.09 0.08
N PRO A 114 -2.26 -11.02 0.16
CA PRO A 114 -3.70 -11.16 0.00
C PRO A 114 -4.13 -11.75 -1.34
N LEU A 115 -3.46 -11.38 -2.44
CA LEU A 115 -3.79 -11.94 -3.76
C LEU A 115 -3.28 -13.37 -3.94
N LEU A 116 -2.12 -13.73 -3.39
CA LEU A 116 -1.69 -15.12 -3.34
C LEU A 116 -2.71 -16.00 -2.63
N HIS A 117 -3.27 -15.51 -1.52
CA HIS A 117 -4.32 -16.22 -0.79
C HIS A 117 -5.63 -16.31 -1.58
N ARG A 118 -6.06 -15.21 -2.23
CA ARG A 118 -7.37 -15.13 -2.90
C ARG A 118 -7.40 -15.67 -4.32
N ALA A 119 -6.29 -15.55 -5.07
CA ALA A 119 -6.20 -15.90 -6.48
C ALA A 119 -5.24 -17.05 -6.77
N GLY A 120 -4.40 -17.43 -5.79
CA GLY A 120 -3.34 -18.43 -5.97
C GLY A 120 -2.13 -17.89 -6.72
N SER A 121 -2.23 -16.73 -7.32
CA SER A 121 -1.13 -16.04 -8.01
C SER A 121 -1.33 -14.54 -8.01
N VAL A 122 -0.25 -13.79 -8.20
CA VAL A 122 -0.28 -12.34 -8.40
C VAL A 122 0.79 -11.92 -9.39
N THR A 123 0.42 -11.07 -10.35
CA THR A 123 1.34 -10.40 -11.25
C THR A 123 1.22 -8.90 -11.05
N MET A 124 2.36 -8.23 -10.88
CA MET A 124 2.40 -6.77 -10.72
C MET A 124 3.64 -6.21 -11.42
N PRO A 125 3.57 -4.98 -11.97
CA PRO A 125 4.76 -4.28 -12.41
C PRO A 125 5.69 -4.06 -11.20
N LEU A 126 6.97 -3.90 -11.43
CA LEU A 126 7.86 -3.49 -10.35
C LEU A 126 7.37 -2.15 -9.78
N PRO A 127 7.22 -2.04 -8.45
CA PRO A 127 6.73 -0.81 -7.83
C PRO A 127 7.67 0.36 -8.16
N GLY A 128 7.08 1.53 -8.39
CA GLY A 128 7.82 2.75 -8.68
C GLY A 128 8.81 3.10 -7.58
N GLY A 129 9.94 3.67 -7.98
CA GLY A 129 10.98 4.09 -7.05
C GLY A 129 10.53 5.31 -6.23
N CYS A 130 10.86 5.32 -4.94
CA CYS A 130 10.81 6.53 -4.15
C CYS A 130 12.03 7.41 -4.53
N ARG A 131 11.82 8.71 -4.75
CA ARG A 131 12.91 9.68 -5.04
C ARG A 131 13.95 9.81 -3.93
N ILE A 132 13.69 9.22 -2.75
CA ILE A 132 14.54 9.31 -1.55
C ILE A 132 15.59 8.17 -1.49
N GLY A 133 15.59 7.21 -2.42
CA GLY A 133 16.58 6.13 -2.49
C GLY A 133 16.00 4.76 -2.82
N ALA A 134 16.91 3.80 -3.07
CA ALA A 134 16.54 2.41 -3.33
C ALA A 134 15.92 1.79 -2.06
N ARG A 135 14.71 1.29 -2.20
CA ARG A 135 14.04 0.53 -1.15
C ARG A 135 13.66 -0.82 -1.74
N PRO A 136 14.53 -1.80 -1.69
CA PRO A 136 14.28 -3.11 -2.27
C PRO A 136 13.07 -3.78 -1.62
N ILE A 137 12.34 -4.58 -2.38
CA ILE A 137 11.19 -5.38 -1.90
C ILE A 137 11.60 -6.83 -1.62
N ASP A 138 12.89 -7.12 -1.66
CA ASP A 138 13.47 -8.44 -1.50
C ASP A 138 13.08 -9.12 -0.19
N ILE A 139 13.07 -8.39 0.94
CA ILE A 139 12.64 -8.95 2.24
C ILE A 139 11.18 -9.41 2.19
N HIS A 140 10.29 -8.70 1.48
CA HIS A 140 8.90 -9.13 1.28
C HIS A 140 8.87 -10.45 0.48
N LEU A 141 9.67 -10.52 -0.60
CA LEU A 141 9.72 -11.69 -1.47
C LEU A 141 10.34 -12.89 -0.78
N ASP A 142 11.41 -12.68 0.00
CA ASP A 142 12.08 -13.71 0.79
C ASP A 142 11.10 -14.35 1.79
N GLY A 143 10.31 -13.54 2.49
CA GLY A 143 9.28 -14.02 3.42
C GLY A 143 8.20 -14.86 2.72
N LEU A 144 7.65 -14.37 1.61
CA LEU A 144 6.66 -15.10 0.84
C LEU A 144 7.23 -16.38 0.22
N ALA A 145 8.49 -16.35 -0.24
CA ALA A 145 9.19 -17.54 -0.73
C ALA A 145 9.41 -18.57 0.38
N ALA A 146 9.80 -18.14 1.59
CA ALA A 146 9.91 -19.01 2.74
C ALA A 146 8.56 -19.69 3.08
N MET A 147 7.43 -19.00 2.87
CA MET A 147 6.08 -19.55 3.02
C MET A 147 5.65 -20.46 1.86
N GLY A 148 6.52 -20.69 0.85
CA GLY A 148 6.30 -21.59 -0.28
C GLY A 148 5.89 -20.89 -1.59
N ALA A 149 5.82 -19.57 -1.66
CA ALA A 149 5.51 -18.89 -2.91
C ALA A 149 6.68 -19.00 -3.89
N ARG A 150 6.37 -19.31 -5.15
CA ARG A 150 7.35 -19.25 -6.25
C ARG A 150 7.39 -17.82 -6.80
N VAL A 151 8.58 -17.24 -6.83
CA VAL A 151 8.83 -15.88 -7.30
C VAL A 151 9.48 -15.92 -8.68
N GLU A 152 8.89 -15.25 -9.66
CA GLU A 152 9.37 -15.18 -11.04
C GLU A 152 9.50 -13.70 -11.44
N MET A 153 10.66 -13.33 -11.99
CA MET A 153 10.89 -12.00 -12.56
C MET A 153 10.89 -12.10 -14.08
N GLY A 154 10.11 -11.28 -14.74
CA GLY A 154 9.99 -11.26 -16.19
C GLY A 154 9.92 -9.84 -16.77
N ALA A 155 9.82 -9.74 -18.10
CA ALA A 155 9.72 -8.45 -18.80
C ALA A 155 8.48 -7.62 -18.37
N GLY A 156 7.39 -8.28 -17.92
CA GLY A 156 6.17 -7.63 -17.43
C GLY A 156 6.20 -7.24 -15.95
N GLY A 157 7.28 -7.55 -15.22
CA GLY A 157 7.40 -7.29 -13.79
C GLY A 157 7.57 -8.56 -12.95
N LEU A 158 6.94 -8.56 -11.79
CA LEU A 158 7.03 -9.61 -10.78
C LEU A 158 5.77 -10.49 -10.83
N THR A 159 5.96 -11.81 -10.85
CA THR A 159 4.87 -12.80 -10.71
C THR A 159 5.17 -13.72 -9.53
N LEU A 160 4.21 -13.89 -8.63
CA LEU A 160 4.26 -14.88 -7.57
C LEU A 160 3.13 -15.90 -7.75
N LYS A 161 3.43 -17.15 -7.41
CA LYS A 161 2.47 -18.27 -7.42
C LYS A 161 2.50 -18.98 -6.07
N ALA A 162 1.36 -19.13 -5.45
CA ALA A 162 1.22 -19.97 -4.27
C ALA A 162 1.26 -21.46 -4.67
N PRO A 163 1.76 -22.34 -3.80
CA PRO A 163 1.63 -23.77 -4.01
C PRO A 163 0.15 -24.19 -3.96
N PRO A 164 -0.23 -25.33 -4.55
CA PRO A 164 -1.63 -25.80 -4.61
C PRO A 164 -2.32 -25.88 -3.25
N GLU A 165 -1.57 -26.19 -2.21
CA GLU A 165 -2.02 -26.25 -0.82
C GLU A 165 -2.10 -24.90 -0.11
N GLY A 166 -1.74 -23.82 -0.78
CA GLY A 166 -1.65 -22.47 -0.22
C GLY A 166 -0.31 -22.18 0.47
N LEU A 167 -0.15 -20.96 0.96
CA LEU A 167 1.02 -20.54 1.73
C LEU A 167 1.01 -21.25 3.10
N ARG A 168 2.21 -21.62 3.58
CA ARG A 168 2.39 -22.27 4.89
C ARG A 168 3.02 -21.31 5.88
N GLY A 169 2.59 -21.37 7.14
CA GLY A 169 3.25 -20.66 8.25
C GLY A 169 4.67 -21.19 8.44
N VAL A 170 5.61 -20.27 8.66
CA VAL A 170 7.03 -20.59 8.85
C VAL A 170 7.59 -19.78 10.01
N ASP A 171 8.58 -20.34 10.69
CA ASP A 171 9.45 -19.59 11.58
C ASP A 171 10.57 -18.98 10.73
N TRP A 172 10.46 -17.69 10.45
CA TRP A 172 11.37 -16.98 9.56
C TRP A 172 11.87 -15.69 10.19
N ARG A 173 13.18 -15.52 10.21
CA ARG A 173 13.82 -14.32 10.75
C ARG A 173 14.27 -13.41 9.59
N MET A 174 13.73 -12.19 9.56
CA MET A 174 14.17 -11.16 8.62
C MET A 174 15.64 -10.81 8.85
N ARG A 175 16.41 -10.66 7.77
CA ARG A 175 17.82 -10.21 7.82
C ARG A 175 17.99 -8.78 8.33
N LEU A 176 16.97 -7.95 8.18
CA LEU A 176 16.87 -6.58 8.68
C LEU A 176 15.44 -6.33 9.18
N PRO A 177 15.24 -5.56 10.27
CA PRO A 177 13.91 -5.14 10.68
C PRO A 177 13.22 -4.36 9.55
N SER A 178 12.01 -4.76 9.17
CA SER A 178 11.22 -4.11 8.13
C SER A 178 9.74 -4.10 8.50
N VAL A 179 9.21 -2.90 8.78
CA VAL A 179 7.78 -2.71 9.05
C VAL A 179 6.96 -3.19 7.85
N GLY A 180 7.30 -2.73 6.63
CA GLY A 180 6.54 -3.10 5.44
C GLY A 180 6.54 -4.60 5.16
N ALA A 181 7.68 -5.31 5.33
CA ALA A 181 7.71 -6.76 5.15
C ALA A 181 6.92 -7.51 6.23
N THR A 182 6.82 -6.96 7.44
CA THR A 182 5.96 -7.51 8.50
C THR A 182 4.47 -7.33 8.19
N GLU A 183 4.12 -6.24 7.49
CA GLU A 183 2.74 -5.92 7.11
C GLU A 183 2.27 -6.68 5.85
N THR A 184 3.20 -7.24 5.07
CA THR A 184 2.91 -8.04 3.86
C THR A 184 2.59 -9.47 4.22
#